data_3c06f8b2722a41db3a7e455d8088f5ac
#
_entry.id   3c06f8b2722a41db3a7e455d8088f5ac
#
_cell.length_a   1.000
_cell.length_b   1.000
_cell.length_c   1.000
_cell.angle_alpha   90.00
_cell.angle_beta   90.00
_cell.angle_gamma   90.00
#
_symmetry.space_group_name_H-M   'P 1'
#
loop_
_entity.id
_entity.type
_entity.pdbx_description
1 polymer ?
#
loop_
_entity_poly.entity_id
_entity_poly.type
_entity_poly.pdbx_seq_one_letter_code
_entity_poly.pdbx_strand_id
1 'polypeptide(L)'
;GPAGVAVMVDAFTDNRNRTSASIRHRFSKFGGNLGETNSVGWMFERKGVITANAGKNDPEDVGLAAIEAGADDVQVDGKSVEVTTPPAAFEKVKKALEAQGVTVENAEITMQPKQTVPVGEDKAAGVLRLMESLEEDDDVQQVYANFDIPTNVLERVSAQV
;
A
#
# COMPACT_ATOMS: atom_id res chain seq x y z
N GLY A 1 -2.79 15.17 -0.84
CA GLY A 1 -2.55 15.17 0.60
C GLY A 1 -1.44 16.12 0.99
N PRO A 2 -1.09 16.22 2.28
CA PRO A 2 0.00 17.06 2.74
C PRO A 2 1.34 16.60 2.16
N ALA A 3 2.32 17.51 2.08
CA ALA A 3 3.66 17.26 1.54
C ALA A 3 3.67 16.81 0.07
N GLY A 4 2.63 17.09 -0.68
CA GLY A 4 2.52 16.68 -2.09
C GLY A 4 2.17 15.21 -2.28
N VAL A 5 1.84 14.49 -1.23
CA VAL A 5 1.47 13.07 -1.28
C VAL A 5 0.09 12.91 -1.92
N ALA A 6 -0.02 12.03 -2.90
CA ALA A 6 -1.31 11.65 -3.45
C ALA A 6 -1.94 10.57 -2.57
N VAL A 7 -3.19 10.78 -2.19
CA VAL A 7 -3.96 9.84 -1.36
C VAL A 7 -5.23 9.48 -2.10
N MET A 8 -5.45 8.19 -2.28
CA MET A 8 -6.68 7.68 -2.89
C MET A 8 -7.49 6.95 -1.83
N VAL A 9 -8.77 7.28 -1.74
CA VAL A 9 -9.69 6.70 -0.75
C VAL A 9 -10.75 5.89 -1.47
N ASP A 10 -10.89 4.63 -1.08
CA ASP A 10 -11.94 3.76 -1.57
C ASP A 10 -13.01 3.67 -0.47
N ALA A 11 -14.23 4.11 -0.79
CA ALA A 11 -15.32 4.17 0.15
C ALA A 11 -16.56 3.47 -0.40
N PHE A 12 -17.33 2.87 0.50
CA PHE A 12 -18.62 2.29 0.22
C PHE A 12 -19.64 2.96 1.14
N THR A 13 -20.63 3.65 0.56
CA THR A 13 -21.55 4.44 1.34
C THR A 13 -22.96 4.49 0.73
N ASP A 14 -23.95 4.61 1.59
CA ASP A 14 -25.35 4.86 1.20
C ASP A 14 -25.65 6.37 1.08
N ASN A 15 -24.69 7.23 1.43
CA ASN A 15 -24.85 8.69 1.36
C ASN A 15 -23.54 9.36 0.93
N ARG A 16 -23.41 9.56 -0.38
CA ARG A 16 -22.19 10.13 -0.97
C ARG A 16 -21.88 11.54 -0.47
N ASN A 17 -22.88 12.35 -0.24
CA ASN A 17 -22.69 13.71 0.25
C ASN A 17 -22.11 13.75 1.66
N ARG A 18 -22.64 12.90 2.53
CA ARG A 18 -22.14 12.77 3.91
C ARG A 18 -20.68 12.30 3.90
N THR A 19 -20.38 11.25 3.16
CA THR A 19 -19.04 10.66 3.11
C THR A 19 -18.04 11.64 2.48
N SER A 20 -18.40 12.29 1.39
CA SER A 20 -17.54 13.29 0.74
C SER A 20 -17.22 14.45 1.67
N ALA A 21 -18.21 14.94 2.43
CA ALA A 21 -18.01 16.01 3.39
C ALA A 21 -17.07 15.59 4.53
N SER A 22 -17.26 14.38 5.04
CA SER A 22 -16.40 13.82 6.09
C SER A 22 -14.95 13.69 5.61
N ILE A 23 -14.74 13.12 4.44
CA ILE A 23 -13.40 12.93 3.86
C ILE A 23 -12.74 14.29 3.58
N ARG A 24 -13.50 15.24 3.00
CA ARG A 24 -12.98 16.60 2.74
C ARG A 24 -12.53 17.28 4.02
N HIS A 25 -13.30 17.15 5.09
CA HIS A 25 -12.94 17.71 6.39
C HIS A 25 -11.63 17.12 6.93
N ARG A 26 -11.48 15.80 6.80
CA ARG A 26 -10.26 15.12 7.25
C ARG A 26 -9.03 15.58 6.47
N PHE A 27 -9.14 15.68 5.15
CA PHE A 27 -8.05 16.22 4.32
C PHE A 27 -7.68 17.65 4.73
N SER A 28 -8.67 18.51 4.88
CA SER A 28 -8.43 19.93 5.24
C SER A 28 -7.78 20.06 6.61
N LYS A 29 -8.19 19.24 7.57
CA LYS A 29 -7.65 19.26 8.95
C LYS A 29 -6.15 18.97 8.97
N PHE A 30 -5.66 18.15 8.05
CA PHE A 30 -4.26 17.73 8.03
C PHE A 30 -3.46 18.35 6.86
N GLY A 31 -3.93 19.47 6.33
CA GLY A 31 -3.17 20.25 5.35
C GLY A 31 -3.28 19.79 3.92
N GLY A 32 -4.26 18.96 3.59
CA GLY A 32 -4.51 18.50 2.24
C GLY A 32 -5.80 19.06 1.64
N ASN A 33 -6.10 18.61 0.44
CA ASN A 33 -7.32 18.94 -0.29
C ASN A 33 -7.92 17.68 -0.88
N LEU A 34 -9.25 17.57 -0.83
CA LEU A 34 -9.95 16.55 -1.59
C LEU A 34 -10.17 17.09 -3.02
N GLY A 35 -9.55 16.41 -3.99
CA GLY A 35 -9.77 16.72 -5.40
C GLY A 35 -11.05 16.08 -5.93
N GLU A 36 -11.28 16.24 -7.22
CA GLU A 36 -12.40 15.59 -7.89
C GLU A 36 -12.20 14.09 -7.97
N THR A 37 -13.27 13.35 -8.22
CA THR A 37 -13.24 11.90 -8.34
C THR A 37 -12.17 11.45 -9.34
N ASN A 38 -11.32 10.53 -8.92
CA ASN A 38 -10.22 9.97 -9.72
C ASN A 38 -9.13 10.97 -10.13
N SER A 39 -9.04 12.13 -9.48
CA SER A 39 -8.01 13.14 -9.82
C SER A 39 -6.59 12.62 -9.63
N VAL A 40 -6.36 11.67 -8.73
CA VAL A 40 -5.04 11.04 -8.51
C VAL A 40 -5.01 9.55 -8.88
N GLY A 41 -6.10 9.01 -9.38
CA GLY A 41 -6.19 7.58 -9.72
C GLY A 41 -5.15 7.12 -10.73
N TRP A 42 -4.75 7.99 -11.65
CA TRP A 42 -3.73 7.70 -12.66
C TRP A 42 -2.32 7.51 -12.06
N MET A 43 -2.11 7.95 -10.83
CA MET A 43 -0.82 7.79 -10.12
C MET A 43 -0.66 6.41 -9.51
N PHE A 44 -1.70 5.59 -9.54
CA PHE A 44 -1.71 4.25 -8.98
C PHE A 44 -1.99 3.22 -10.06
N GLU A 45 -1.56 1.99 -9.82
CA GLU A 45 -1.88 0.87 -10.68
C GLU A 45 -2.22 -0.36 -9.85
N ARG A 46 -3.06 -1.22 -10.42
CA ARG A 46 -3.46 -2.46 -9.76
C ARG A 46 -2.33 -3.48 -9.87
N LYS A 47 -1.92 -4.05 -8.73
CA LYS A 47 -0.87 -5.06 -8.64
C LYS A 47 -1.25 -6.15 -7.66
N GLY A 48 -0.74 -7.36 -7.90
CA GLY A 48 -0.74 -8.40 -6.89
C GLY A 48 0.45 -8.23 -5.96
N VAL A 49 0.23 -8.36 -4.67
CA VAL A 49 1.30 -8.33 -3.67
C VAL A 49 1.20 -9.59 -2.82
N ILE A 50 2.29 -10.34 -2.75
CA ILE A 50 2.36 -11.59 -2.00
C ILE A 50 3.52 -11.49 -1.02
N THR A 51 3.24 -11.69 0.26
CA THR A 51 4.27 -11.79 1.29
C THR A 51 4.38 -13.23 1.72
N ALA A 52 5.58 -13.79 1.64
CA ALA A 52 5.84 -15.19 1.96
C ALA A 52 7.01 -15.31 2.90
N ASN A 53 7.02 -16.38 3.69
CA ASN A 53 8.16 -16.76 4.52
C ASN A 53 8.85 -17.94 3.88
N ALA A 54 10.13 -17.78 3.57
CA ALA A 54 10.92 -18.82 2.89
C ALA A 54 11.15 -20.06 3.76
N GLY A 55 11.03 -19.92 5.08
CA GLY A 55 11.23 -21.05 6.00
C GLY A 55 12.62 -21.66 5.85
N LYS A 56 12.68 -22.91 5.44
CA LYS A 56 13.94 -23.64 5.23
C LYS A 56 14.54 -23.40 3.84
N ASN A 57 13.78 -22.79 2.93
CA ASN A 57 14.25 -22.50 1.58
C ASN A 57 15.15 -21.28 1.57
N ASP A 58 16.00 -21.19 0.55
CA ASP A 58 16.77 -19.97 0.30
C ASP A 58 15.82 -18.89 -0.24
N PRO A 59 15.72 -17.74 0.43
CA PRO A 59 14.85 -16.65 -0.04
C PRO A 59 15.15 -16.20 -1.46
N GLU A 60 16.41 -16.23 -1.88
CA GLU A 60 16.79 -15.87 -3.24
C GLU A 60 16.23 -16.83 -4.28
N ASP A 61 16.26 -18.14 -3.97
CA ASP A 61 15.68 -19.17 -4.83
C ASP A 61 14.15 -19.03 -4.93
N VAL A 62 13.51 -18.68 -3.82
CA VAL A 62 12.07 -18.40 -3.79
C VAL A 62 11.75 -17.22 -4.69
N GLY A 63 12.56 -16.16 -4.61
CA GLY A 63 12.41 -14.99 -5.45
C GLY A 63 12.56 -15.32 -6.94
N LEU A 64 13.55 -16.13 -7.30
CA LEU A 64 13.74 -16.56 -8.69
C LEU A 64 12.54 -17.33 -9.22
N ALA A 65 11.99 -18.24 -8.40
CA ALA A 65 10.80 -18.99 -8.80
C ALA A 65 9.61 -18.07 -9.06
N ALA A 66 9.46 -17.02 -8.26
CA ALA A 66 8.42 -16.01 -8.44
C ALA A 66 8.59 -15.26 -9.77
N ILE A 67 9.82 -14.83 -10.08
CA ILE A 67 10.11 -14.13 -11.35
C ILE A 67 9.83 -15.03 -12.54
N GLU A 68 10.25 -16.29 -12.49
CA GLU A 68 9.99 -17.25 -13.55
C GLU A 68 8.49 -17.49 -13.78
N ALA A 69 7.70 -17.38 -12.73
CA ALA A 69 6.23 -17.53 -12.80
C ALA A 69 5.51 -16.28 -13.30
N GLY A 70 6.20 -15.16 -13.45
CA GLY A 70 5.62 -13.94 -13.99
C GLY A 70 5.60 -12.73 -13.06
N ALA A 71 6.30 -12.79 -11.92
CA ALA A 71 6.39 -11.64 -11.01
C ALA A 71 7.20 -10.50 -11.65
N ASP A 72 6.83 -9.27 -11.31
CA ASP A 72 7.53 -8.06 -11.76
C ASP A 72 8.73 -7.73 -10.89
N ASP A 73 8.62 -7.97 -9.58
CA ASP A 73 9.63 -7.55 -8.63
C ASP A 73 9.60 -8.47 -7.41
N VAL A 74 10.75 -8.59 -6.78
CA VAL A 74 10.93 -9.37 -5.55
C VAL A 74 11.84 -8.60 -4.61
N GLN A 75 11.44 -8.51 -3.35
CA GLN A 75 12.27 -7.94 -2.29
C GLN A 75 12.43 -8.97 -1.18
N VAL A 76 13.68 -9.20 -0.78
CA VAL A 76 14.04 -10.15 0.25
C VAL A 76 14.53 -9.40 1.48
N ASP A 77 13.96 -9.73 2.63
CA ASP A 77 14.37 -9.21 3.93
C ASP A 77 14.41 -10.37 4.91
N GLY A 78 15.62 -10.90 5.18
CA GLY A 78 15.77 -12.11 5.98
C GLY A 78 15.06 -13.28 5.34
N LYS A 79 14.11 -13.87 6.05
CA LYS A 79 13.26 -14.96 5.55
C LYS A 79 12.01 -14.48 4.84
N SER A 80 11.72 -13.20 4.92
CA SER A 80 10.54 -12.61 4.28
C SER A 80 10.83 -12.31 2.82
N VAL A 81 9.91 -12.71 1.96
CA VAL A 81 9.98 -12.46 0.52
C VAL A 81 8.71 -11.74 0.12
N GLU A 82 8.84 -10.51 -0.36
CA GLU A 82 7.71 -9.74 -0.89
C GLU A 82 7.76 -9.75 -2.40
N VAL A 83 6.68 -10.20 -3.01
CA VAL A 83 6.58 -10.38 -4.47
C VAL A 83 5.47 -9.49 -5.01
N THR A 84 5.80 -8.75 -6.05
CA THR A 84 4.85 -7.90 -6.77
C THR A 84 4.61 -8.48 -8.16
N THR A 85 3.34 -8.59 -8.56
CA THR A 85 2.94 -9.20 -9.83
C THR A 85 1.96 -8.32 -10.61
N PRO A 86 1.89 -8.48 -11.96
CA PRO A 86 0.72 -8.01 -12.68
C PRO A 86 -0.53 -8.75 -12.17
N PRO A 87 -1.72 -8.14 -12.19
CA PRO A 87 -2.93 -8.83 -11.74
C PRO A 87 -3.17 -10.16 -12.46
N ALA A 88 -2.87 -10.23 -13.74
CA ALA A 88 -3.07 -11.43 -14.55
C ALA A 88 -2.16 -12.60 -14.13
N ALA A 89 -1.00 -12.32 -13.55
CA ALA A 89 -0.05 -13.34 -13.11
C ALA A 89 -0.19 -13.70 -11.62
N PHE A 90 -1.06 -13.02 -10.86
CA PHE A 90 -1.18 -13.14 -9.42
C PHE A 90 -1.37 -14.59 -8.96
N GLU A 91 -2.38 -15.27 -9.49
CA GLU A 91 -2.68 -16.65 -9.09
C GLU A 91 -1.57 -17.62 -9.48
N LYS A 92 -0.99 -17.43 -10.64
CA LYS A 92 0.11 -18.29 -11.11
C LYS A 92 1.33 -18.17 -10.22
N VAL A 93 1.71 -16.95 -9.86
CA VAL A 93 2.84 -16.68 -8.97
C VAL A 93 2.57 -17.24 -7.57
N LYS A 94 1.37 -17.01 -7.05
CA LYS A 94 0.98 -17.54 -5.73
C LYS A 94 1.10 -19.06 -5.68
N LYS A 95 0.59 -19.76 -6.70
CA LYS A 95 0.69 -21.22 -6.78
C LYS A 95 2.13 -21.69 -6.91
N ALA A 96 2.96 -20.97 -7.64
CA ALA A 96 4.38 -21.32 -7.77
C ALA A 96 5.10 -21.20 -6.44
N LEU A 97 4.78 -20.18 -5.64
CA LEU A 97 5.35 -20.03 -4.29
C LEU A 97 4.90 -21.16 -3.37
N GLU A 98 3.63 -21.50 -3.39
CA GLU A 98 3.09 -22.59 -2.58
C GLU A 98 3.75 -23.92 -2.97
N ALA A 99 4.02 -24.13 -4.25
CA ALA A 99 4.71 -25.33 -4.75
C ALA A 99 6.17 -25.43 -4.28
N GLN A 100 6.79 -24.30 -3.95
CA GLN A 100 8.13 -24.27 -3.34
C GLN A 100 8.12 -24.67 -1.86
N GLY A 101 6.95 -24.86 -1.27
CA GLY A 101 6.82 -25.22 0.14
C GLY A 101 6.95 -24.02 1.09
N VAL A 102 6.84 -22.80 0.58
CA VAL A 102 6.88 -21.61 1.41
C VAL A 102 5.49 -21.28 1.96
N THR A 103 5.46 -20.62 3.11
CA THR A 103 4.21 -20.18 3.72
C THR A 103 3.85 -18.80 3.15
N VAL A 104 2.72 -18.71 2.47
CA VAL A 104 2.16 -17.43 2.01
C VAL A 104 1.41 -16.80 3.19
N GLU A 105 1.96 -15.70 3.70
CA GLU A 105 1.39 -15.00 4.86
C GLU A 105 0.28 -14.04 4.47
N ASN A 106 0.43 -13.39 3.33
CA ASN A 106 -0.55 -12.47 2.78
C ASN A 106 -0.48 -12.47 1.26
N ALA A 107 -1.64 -12.39 0.62
CA ALA A 107 -1.73 -12.30 -0.83
C ALA A 107 -2.97 -11.49 -1.19
N GLU A 108 -2.79 -10.39 -1.90
CA GLU A 108 -3.89 -9.51 -2.27
C GLU A 108 -3.61 -8.77 -3.56
N ILE A 109 -4.68 -8.37 -4.24
CA ILE A 109 -4.59 -7.43 -5.35
C ILE A 109 -4.92 -6.06 -4.77
N THR A 110 -4.02 -5.11 -4.93
CA THR A 110 -4.15 -3.79 -4.35
C THR A 110 -3.72 -2.71 -5.35
N MET A 111 -3.93 -1.46 -4.99
CA MET A 111 -3.46 -0.33 -5.79
C MET A 111 -2.10 0.10 -5.27
N GLN A 112 -1.11 0.13 -6.15
CA GLN A 112 0.23 0.58 -5.82
C GLN A 112 0.58 1.87 -6.55
N PRO A 113 1.30 2.80 -5.90
CA PRO A 113 1.74 4.00 -6.58
C PRO A 113 2.76 3.66 -7.68
N LYS A 114 2.64 4.33 -8.81
CA LYS A 114 3.61 4.21 -9.89
C LYS A 114 4.94 4.86 -9.52
N GLN A 115 4.87 5.94 -8.73
CA GLN A 115 6.03 6.63 -8.18
C GLN A 115 5.73 7.04 -6.75
N THR A 116 6.76 7.04 -5.91
CA THR A 116 6.63 7.46 -4.52
C THR A 116 7.13 8.88 -4.33
N VAL A 117 6.59 9.55 -3.30
CA VAL A 117 6.99 10.89 -2.89
C VAL A 117 7.71 10.78 -1.55
N PRO A 118 9.00 11.15 -1.48
CA PRO A 118 9.70 11.13 -0.20
C PRO A 118 9.09 12.14 0.76
N VAL A 119 8.93 11.74 2.02
CA VAL A 119 8.38 12.59 3.06
C VAL A 119 9.36 12.65 4.21
N GLY A 120 9.78 13.86 4.57
CA GLY A 120 10.67 14.08 5.69
C GLY A 120 9.96 13.90 7.03
N GLU A 121 10.76 13.76 8.08
CA GLU A 121 10.25 13.54 9.44
C GLU A 121 9.29 14.65 9.90
N ASP A 122 9.55 15.89 9.51
CA ASP A 122 8.75 17.05 9.85
C ASP A 122 7.32 16.99 9.30
N LYS A 123 7.12 16.30 8.18
CA LYS A 123 5.82 16.16 7.51
C LYS A 123 5.18 14.78 7.73
N ALA A 124 5.96 13.80 8.13
CA ALA A 124 5.51 12.41 8.22
C ALA A 124 4.37 12.24 9.21
N ALA A 125 4.42 12.91 10.36
CA ALA A 125 3.35 12.84 11.36
C ALA A 125 2.00 13.28 10.81
N GLY A 126 1.97 14.37 10.04
CA GLY A 126 0.76 14.88 9.42
C GLY A 126 0.18 13.90 8.39
N VAL A 127 1.03 13.30 7.57
CA VAL A 127 0.63 12.30 6.59
C VAL A 127 0.02 11.08 7.28
N LEU A 128 0.69 10.55 8.29
CA LEU A 128 0.23 9.36 9.03
C LEU A 128 -1.07 9.63 9.79
N ARG A 129 -1.23 10.82 10.37
CA ARG A 129 -2.48 11.22 11.04
C ARG A 129 -3.64 11.31 10.07
N LEU A 130 -3.40 11.81 8.87
CA LEU A 130 -4.41 11.84 7.82
C LEU A 130 -4.85 10.41 7.46
N MET A 131 -3.88 9.52 7.23
CA MET A 131 -4.15 8.12 6.90
C MET A 131 -5.00 7.45 7.99
N GLU A 132 -4.60 7.60 9.25
CA GLU A 132 -5.31 7.05 10.39
C GLU A 132 -6.72 7.62 10.50
N SER A 133 -6.87 8.93 10.35
CA SER A 133 -8.16 9.61 10.40
C SER A 133 -9.11 9.11 9.29
N LEU A 134 -8.59 8.90 8.09
CA LEU A 134 -9.40 8.37 6.99
C LEU A 134 -9.85 6.93 7.26
N GLU A 135 -8.96 6.11 7.81
CA GLU A 135 -9.29 4.73 8.15
C GLU A 135 -10.31 4.59 9.27
N GLU A 136 -10.44 5.60 10.13
CA GLU A 136 -11.46 5.64 11.19
C GLU A 136 -12.87 5.88 10.67
N ASP A 137 -13.02 6.38 9.46
CA ASP A 137 -14.33 6.62 8.86
C ASP A 137 -14.98 5.29 8.48
N ASP A 138 -16.19 5.04 8.98
CA ASP A 138 -16.89 3.77 8.78
C ASP A 138 -17.18 3.47 7.30
N ASP A 139 -17.30 4.51 6.48
CA ASP A 139 -17.58 4.35 5.05
C ASP A 139 -16.31 4.07 4.23
N VAL A 140 -15.12 4.29 4.81
CA VAL A 140 -13.84 4.07 4.13
C VAL A 140 -13.42 2.61 4.25
N GLN A 141 -13.18 1.98 3.11
CA GLN A 141 -12.73 0.59 3.04
C GLN A 141 -11.22 0.47 2.93
N GLN A 142 -10.60 1.29 2.07
CA GLN A 142 -9.16 1.27 1.84
C GLN A 142 -8.66 2.69 1.61
N VAL A 143 -7.42 2.94 2.04
CA VAL A 143 -6.70 4.18 1.79
C VAL A 143 -5.36 3.83 1.17
N TYR A 144 -5.05 4.46 0.04
CA TYR A 144 -3.79 4.26 -0.66
C TYR A 144 -3.06 5.59 -0.75
N ALA A 145 -1.75 5.56 -0.56
CA ALA A 145 -0.94 6.77 -0.63
C ALA A 145 0.41 6.47 -1.28
N ASN A 146 0.99 7.47 -1.92
CA ASN A 146 2.27 7.32 -2.61
C ASN A 146 3.45 7.90 -1.82
N PHE A 147 3.34 7.99 -0.52
CA PHE A 147 4.44 8.46 0.31
C PHE A 147 5.54 7.40 0.45
N ASP A 148 6.76 7.90 0.63
CA ASP A 148 7.91 7.09 1.01
C ASP A 148 8.49 7.67 2.29
N ILE A 149 8.31 6.97 3.41
CA ILE A 149 8.84 7.35 4.71
C ILE A 149 9.81 6.25 5.14
N PRO A 150 11.10 6.57 5.40
CA PRO A 150 12.06 5.59 5.89
C PRO A 150 11.55 4.88 7.16
N THR A 151 11.84 3.60 7.29
CA THR A 151 11.34 2.77 8.40
C THR A 151 11.67 3.35 9.77
N ASN A 152 12.87 3.87 9.95
CA ASN A 152 13.29 4.48 11.20
C ASN A 152 12.49 5.74 11.54
N VAL A 153 12.15 6.54 10.54
CA VAL A 153 11.29 7.72 10.71
C VAL A 153 9.86 7.29 11.01
N LEU A 154 9.37 6.28 10.30
CA LEU A 154 8.03 5.74 10.50
C LEU A 154 7.83 5.25 11.93
N GLU A 155 8.79 4.51 12.48
CA GLU A 155 8.75 4.01 13.86
C GLU A 155 8.71 5.15 14.88
N ARG A 156 9.54 6.18 14.71
CA ARG A 156 9.57 7.32 15.61
C ARG A 156 8.28 8.13 15.58
N VAL A 157 7.75 8.36 14.39
CA VAL A 157 6.54 9.18 14.21
C VAL A 157 5.30 8.41 14.66
N SER A 158 5.23 7.11 14.41
CA SER A 158 4.10 6.28 14.84
C SER A 158 3.93 6.28 16.36
N ALA A 159 5.02 6.39 17.11
CA ALA A 159 4.97 6.48 18.56
C ALA A 159 4.39 7.83 19.06
N GLN A 160 4.35 8.85 18.21
CA GLN A 160 3.86 10.20 18.52
C GLN A 160 2.41 10.42 18.07
N VAL A 161 1.89 9.56 17.23
CA VAL A 161 0.57 9.72 16.60
C VAL A 161 -0.57 9.09 17.40
#